data_3a5cd4f89e20bd8d5cea688929d9a07f
#
_entry.id   3a5cd4f89e20bd8d5cea688929d9a07f
#
_cell.length_a   1.000
_cell.length_b   1.000
_cell.length_c   1.000
_cell.angle_alpha   90.00
_cell.angle_beta   90.00
_cell.angle_gamma   90.00
#
_symmetry.space_group_name_H-M   'P 1'
#
loop_
_entity.id
_entity.type
_entity.pdbx_description
1 polymer ?
#
loop_
_entity_poly.entity_id
_entity_poly.type
_entity_poly.pdbx_seq_one_letter_code
_entity_poly.pdbx_strand_id
1 'polypeptide(L)'
;MPQPSTNKKDAHPDEATITLHEKGNKHRRIGLHFSAAEAIDEYIKKAELTKGPLFRAQKNSRQPELGDKPISLVTMYTLLQSYLLRLPGSMREEEVLAKDGSTEKVTRCLYTPHSLRATTATLLLDAGVDIIKVKELLGHKHVTTTQIYDKRRRSLKEGASHDVPI
;
A
#
# COMPACT_ATOMS: atom_id res chain seq x y z
N MET A 1 8.07 6.29 9.53
CA MET A 1 8.40 6.84 8.21
C MET A 1 9.34 5.89 7.51
N PRO A 2 9.12 5.52 6.25
CA PRO A 2 10.07 4.70 5.53
C PRO A 2 11.34 5.51 5.25
N GLN A 3 12.47 5.01 5.68
CA GLN A 3 13.77 5.54 5.29
C GLN A 3 14.38 4.61 4.24
N PRO A 4 14.92 5.12 3.13
CA PRO A 4 15.69 4.29 2.23
C PRO A 4 17.03 3.95 2.90
N SER A 5 17.15 2.75 3.45
CA SER A 5 18.43 2.22 3.88
C SER A 5 18.96 1.29 2.79
N THR A 6 19.84 1.80 1.96
CA THR A 6 20.67 0.98 1.08
C THR A 6 21.79 0.37 1.90
N ASN A 7 21.49 -0.71 2.62
CA ASN A 7 22.54 -1.51 3.25
C ASN A 7 23.03 -2.54 2.22
N LYS A 8 24.14 -2.22 1.55
CA LYS A 8 24.73 -2.93 0.41
C LYS A 8 25.35 -4.31 0.75
N LYS A 9 25.25 -4.81 1.99
CA LYS A 9 26.08 -5.98 2.40
C LYS A 9 25.38 -7.33 2.33
N ASP A 10 24.05 -7.42 2.26
CA ASP A 10 23.32 -8.70 2.33
C ASP A 10 22.23 -8.87 1.27
N ALA A 11 22.16 -8.01 0.25
CA ALA A 11 21.20 -8.15 -0.83
C ALA A 11 21.85 -8.84 -2.03
N HIS A 12 21.19 -9.83 -2.59
CA HIS A 12 21.40 -10.20 -3.98
C HIS A 12 21.39 -8.89 -4.80
N PRO A 13 22.32 -8.70 -5.75
CA PRO A 13 22.51 -7.41 -6.43
C PRO A 13 21.27 -6.87 -7.16
N ASP A 14 20.19 -7.66 -7.26
CA ASP A 14 18.98 -7.35 -8.01
C ASP A 14 17.74 -7.09 -7.16
N GLU A 15 17.81 -7.12 -5.82
CA GLU A 15 16.63 -6.93 -4.97
C GLU A 15 16.64 -5.59 -4.23
N ALA A 16 15.92 -4.60 -4.79
CA ALA A 16 15.63 -3.36 -4.08
C ALA A 16 14.71 -3.63 -2.89
N THR A 17 15.05 -3.07 -1.73
CA THR A 17 14.26 -3.25 -0.50
C THR A 17 13.95 -1.91 0.15
N ILE A 18 12.83 -1.86 0.88
CA ILE A 18 12.44 -0.72 1.70
C ILE A 18 12.29 -1.16 3.15
N THR A 19 12.81 -0.36 4.07
CA THR A 19 12.59 -0.57 5.51
C THR A 19 11.47 0.36 5.98
N LEU A 20 10.44 -0.25 6.54
CA LEU A 20 9.29 0.45 7.11
C LEU A 20 9.46 0.56 8.62
N HIS A 21 9.29 1.77 9.15
CA HIS A 21 9.18 2.03 10.58
C HIS A 21 7.71 2.00 10.97
N GLU A 22 7.32 1.04 11.78
CA GLU A 22 5.95 0.82 12.20
C GLU A 22 5.72 1.30 13.64
N LYS A 23 4.45 1.39 14.04
CA LYS A 23 4.05 1.75 15.41
C LYS A 23 4.71 0.80 16.42
N GLY A 24 5.21 1.35 17.53
CA GLY A 24 5.89 0.58 18.57
C GLY A 24 7.36 0.30 18.26
N ASN A 25 8.01 1.17 17.51
CA ASN A 25 9.44 1.08 17.14
C ASN A 25 9.81 -0.22 16.43
N LYS A 26 8.87 -0.78 15.68
CA LYS A 26 9.11 -1.98 14.87
C LYS A 26 9.64 -1.59 13.51
N HIS A 27 10.60 -2.37 13.03
CA HIS A 27 11.17 -2.22 11.70
C HIS A 27 10.83 -3.47 10.89
N ARG A 28 10.40 -3.26 9.66
CA ARG A 28 10.12 -4.33 8.72
C ARG A 28 10.76 -4.00 7.37
N ARG A 29 11.52 -4.95 6.86
CA ARG A 29 12.12 -4.85 5.54
C ARG A 29 11.29 -5.65 4.55
N ILE A 30 10.96 -5.05 3.42
CA ILE A 30 10.21 -5.70 2.33
C ILE A 30 10.94 -5.51 1.01
N GLY A 31 10.90 -6.53 0.15
CA GLY A 31 11.35 -6.44 -1.23
C GLY A 31 10.40 -5.56 -2.05
N LEU A 32 10.96 -4.84 -2.99
CA LEU A 32 10.20 -4.04 -3.93
C LEU A 32 10.13 -4.77 -5.28
N HIS A 33 8.95 -4.75 -5.90
CA HIS A 33 8.83 -5.12 -7.30
C HIS A 33 9.68 -4.16 -8.14
N PHE A 34 10.34 -4.68 -9.18
CA PHE A 34 11.29 -3.91 -9.99
C PHE A 34 10.71 -2.59 -10.50
N SER A 35 9.47 -2.58 -11.01
CA SER A 35 8.78 -1.37 -11.48
C SER A 35 8.60 -0.31 -10.38
N ALA A 36 8.37 -0.74 -9.13
CA ALA A 36 8.26 0.19 -8.00
C ALA A 36 9.64 0.74 -7.61
N ALA A 37 10.67 -0.08 -7.68
CA ALA A 37 12.05 0.35 -7.44
C ALA A 37 12.50 1.38 -8.47
N GLU A 38 12.25 1.14 -9.76
CA GLU A 38 12.55 2.07 -10.84
C GLU A 38 11.82 3.41 -10.67
N ALA A 39 10.52 3.38 -10.37
CA ALA A 39 9.74 4.60 -10.14
C ALA A 39 10.24 5.41 -8.93
N ILE A 40 10.66 4.73 -7.87
CA ILE A 40 11.23 5.38 -6.68
C ILE A 40 12.60 5.98 -7.03
N ASP A 41 13.45 5.27 -7.76
CA ASP A 41 14.76 5.75 -8.19
C ASP A 41 14.64 6.97 -9.12
N GLU A 42 13.71 6.94 -10.06
CA GLU A 42 13.42 8.07 -10.92
C GLU A 42 12.95 9.30 -10.13
N TYR A 43 12.06 9.07 -9.16
CA TYR A 43 11.59 10.12 -8.26
C TYR A 43 12.74 10.71 -7.42
N ILE A 44 13.60 9.87 -6.84
CA ILE A 44 14.76 10.31 -6.04
C ILE A 44 15.69 11.18 -6.90
N LYS A 45 15.97 10.75 -8.14
CA LYS A 45 16.83 11.49 -9.07
C LYS A 45 16.21 12.83 -9.48
N LYS A 46 14.92 12.83 -9.88
CA LYS A 46 14.21 14.06 -10.30
C LYS A 46 14.04 15.07 -9.17
N ALA A 47 13.86 14.59 -7.95
CA ALA A 47 13.67 15.41 -6.75
C ALA A 47 15.02 15.73 -6.06
N GLU A 48 16.15 15.28 -6.61
CA GLU A 48 17.50 15.50 -6.08
C GLU A 48 17.63 15.12 -4.59
N LEU A 49 16.99 13.99 -4.22
CA LEU A 49 16.97 13.55 -2.83
C LEU A 49 18.26 12.84 -2.45
N THR A 50 19.02 13.40 -1.52
CA THR A 50 20.25 12.78 -1.01
C THR A 50 20.11 12.19 0.40
N LYS A 51 19.16 12.69 1.20
CA LYS A 51 18.91 12.28 2.59
C LYS A 51 17.52 12.70 3.04
N GLY A 52 17.07 12.17 4.17
CA GLY A 52 15.81 12.56 4.80
C GLY A 52 14.59 11.76 4.30
N PRO A 53 13.36 12.28 4.49
CA PRO A 53 12.16 11.55 4.12
C PRO A 53 12.04 11.37 2.60
N LEU A 54 11.57 10.20 2.17
CA LEU A 54 11.35 9.89 0.76
C LEU A 54 10.27 10.79 0.17
N PHE A 55 9.11 10.84 0.79
CA PHE A 55 8.03 11.71 0.35
C PHE A 55 8.02 13.00 1.15
N ARG A 56 8.24 14.12 0.47
CA ARG A 56 8.40 15.45 1.09
C ARG A 56 7.21 16.34 0.80
N ALA A 57 6.90 17.21 1.73
CA ALA A 57 5.96 18.30 1.50
C ALA A 57 6.57 19.37 0.60
N GLN A 58 5.74 20.06 -0.16
CA GLN A 58 6.15 21.28 -0.85
C GLN A 58 6.53 22.36 0.17
N LYS A 59 7.50 23.20 -0.17
CA LYS A 59 7.89 24.36 0.67
C LYS A 59 6.74 25.32 0.88
N ASN A 60 5.99 25.58 -0.18
CA ASN A 60 4.77 26.36 -0.16
C ASN A 60 3.84 25.92 -1.30
N SER A 61 2.57 26.33 -1.22
CA SER A 61 1.54 25.95 -2.23
C SER A 61 1.73 26.57 -3.62
N ARG A 62 2.59 27.58 -3.74
CA ARG A 62 2.81 28.34 -4.99
C ARG A 62 4.06 27.90 -5.75
N GLN A 63 4.94 27.16 -5.12
CA GLN A 63 6.21 26.71 -5.71
C GLN A 63 6.26 25.19 -5.69
N PRO A 64 6.64 24.53 -6.81
CA PRO A 64 6.73 23.08 -6.88
C PRO A 64 7.93 22.51 -6.13
N GLU A 65 8.75 23.35 -5.49
CA GLU A 65 9.92 22.90 -4.75
C GLU A 65 9.56 22.07 -3.53
N LEU A 66 10.27 20.95 -3.36
CA LEU A 66 10.14 20.10 -2.18
C LEU A 66 10.91 20.70 -1.00
N GLY A 67 10.29 20.65 0.17
CA GLY A 67 10.95 20.98 1.44
C GLY A 67 11.67 19.78 2.06
N ASP A 68 12.20 19.97 3.26
CA ASP A 68 12.88 18.90 4.02
C ASP A 68 11.94 18.14 4.95
N LYS A 69 10.70 18.59 5.10
CA LYS A 69 9.71 17.95 5.96
C LYS A 69 8.97 16.83 5.23
N PRO A 70 8.64 15.72 5.92
CA PRO A 70 7.83 14.69 5.33
C PRO A 70 6.44 15.23 4.97
N ILE A 71 5.86 14.67 3.91
CA ILE A 71 4.46 14.91 3.57
C ILE A 71 3.55 14.46 4.72
N SER A 72 2.49 15.24 5.00
CA SER A 72 1.53 14.85 6.02
C SER A 72 0.69 13.64 5.58
N LEU A 73 0.20 12.85 6.55
CA LEU A 73 -0.69 11.74 6.25
C LEU A 73 -1.97 12.19 5.51
N VAL A 74 -2.50 13.34 5.89
CA VAL A 74 -3.69 13.94 5.24
C VAL A 74 -3.39 14.26 3.78
N THR A 75 -2.28 14.95 3.52
CA THR A 75 -1.87 15.30 2.15
C THR A 75 -1.61 14.05 1.31
N MET A 76 -0.95 13.04 1.88
CA MET A 76 -0.73 11.77 1.20
C MET A 76 -2.04 11.06 0.87
N TYR A 77 -2.98 11.03 1.81
CA TYR A 77 -4.30 10.45 1.60
C TYR A 77 -5.06 11.17 0.49
N THR A 78 -5.10 12.51 0.53
CA THR A 78 -5.76 13.34 -0.50
C THR A 78 -5.13 13.12 -1.88
N LEU A 79 -3.80 13.05 -1.94
CA LEU A 79 -3.07 12.77 -3.16
C LEU A 79 -3.45 11.39 -3.73
N LEU A 80 -3.42 10.34 -2.91
CA LEU A 80 -3.83 8.99 -3.33
C LEU A 80 -5.29 8.98 -3.80
N GLN A 81 -6.18 9.64 -3.09
CA GLN A 81 -7.58 9.75 -3.51
C GLN A 81 -7.73 10.44 -4.88
N SER A 82 -6.97 11.48 -5.15
CA SER A 82 -7.02 12.16 -6.45
C SER A 82 -6.64 11.25 -7.62
N TYR A 83 -5.74 10.30 -7.41
CA TYR A 83 -5.43 9.26 -8.40
C TYR A 83 -6.54 8.21 -8.50
N LEU A 84 -7.07 7.75 -7.38
CA LEU A 84 -8.11 6.73 -7.34
C LEU A 84 -9.42 7.20 -7.98
N LEU A 85 -9.74 8.50 -7.86
CA LEU A 85 -10.89 9.12 -8.50
C LEU A 85 -10.84 9.09 -10.05
N ARG A 86 -9.65 8.89 -10.64
CA ARG A 86 -9.49 8.77 -12.10
C ARG A 86 -9.85 7.38 -12.62
N LEU A 87 -10.03 6.41 -11.73
CA LEU A 87 -10.40 5.05 -12.14
C LEU A 87 -11.88 4.99 -12.54
N PRO A 88 -12.23 4.27 -13.62
CA PRO A 88 -13.62 4.07 -13.99
C PRO A 88 -14.43 3.44 -12.84
N GLY A 89 -15.64 3.96 -12.60
CA GLY A 89 -16.51 3.45 -11.53
C GLY A 89 -16.04 3.71 -10.11
N SER A 90 -15.07 4.62 -9.93
CA SER A 90 -14.51 4.95 -8.60
C SER A 90 -15.42 5.81 -7.73
N MET A 91 -16.47 6.39 -8.31
CA MET A 91 -17.38 7.31 -7.62
C MET A 91 -18.70 6.62 -7.29
N ARG A 92 -19.21 6.93 -6.10
CA ARG A 92 -20.53 6.55 -5.65
C ARG A 92 -21.25 7.77 -5.08
N GLU A 93 -22.49 7.96 -5.47
CA GLU A 93 -23.38 8.92 -4.81
C GLU A 93 -23.99 8.26 -3.56
N GLU A 94 -23.88 8.94 -2.44
CA GLU A 94 -24.49 8.56 -1.18
C GLU A 94 -25.34 9.71 -0.67
N GLU A 95 -26.52 9.38 -0.14
CA GLU A 95 -27.35 10.35 0.56
C GLU A 95 -26.89 10.40 2.02
N VAL A 96 -26.48 11.56 2.47
CA VAL A 96 -25.99 11.80 3.82
C VAL A 96 -26.91 12.80 4.51
N LEU A 97 -27.28 12.50 5.74
CA LEU A 97 -28.04 13.42 6.57
C LEU A 97 -27.13 14.56 7.02
N ALA A 98 -27.44 15.79 6.61
CA ALA A 98 -26.72 16.98 7.04
C ALA A 98 -27.08 17.33 8.50
N LYS A 99 -26.27 18.18 9.12
CA LYS A 99 -26.47 18.58 10.54
C LYS A 99 -27.77 19.33 10.80
N ASP A 100 -28.33 19.91 9.77
CA ASP A 100 -29.62 20.64 9.80
C ASP A 100 -30.85 19.72 9.57
N GLY A 101 -30.62 18.41 9.40
CA GLY A 101 -31.66 17.43 9.13
C GLY A 101 -32.06 17.28 7.65
N SER A 102 -31.43 18.03 6.74
CA SER A 102 -31.63 17.86 5.31
C SER A 102 -30.84 16.65 4.78
N THR A 103 -31.27 16.11 3.65
CA THR A 103 -30.54 15.03 2.95
C THR A 103 -29.75 15.63 1.80
N GLU A 104 -28.43 15.47 1.84
CA GLU A 104 -27.53 15.92 0.79
C GLU A 104 -26.95 14.72 0.03
N LYS A 105 -26.85 14.84 -1.30
CA LYS A 105 -26.11 13.87 -2.12
C LYS A 105 -24.64 14.22 -2.13
N VAL A 106 -23.82 13.30 -1.61
CA VAL A 106 -22.36 13.45 -1.57
C VAL A 106 -21.72 12.39 -2.44
N THR A 107 -20.88 12.82 -3.36
CA THR A 107 -20.05 11.89 -4.16
C THR A 107 -18.83 11.48 -3.38
N ARG A 108 -18.66 10.19 -3.17
CA ARG A 108 -17.48 9.63 -2.48
C ARG A 108 -16.70 8.70 -3.37
N CYS A 109 -15.39 8.68 -3.17
CA CYS A 109 -14.54 7.67 -3.77
C CYS A 109 -14.74 6.32 -3.07
N LEU A 110 -15.06 5.29 -3.85
CA LEU A 110 -15.20 3.92 -3.36
C LEU A 110 -13.87 3.31 -2.90
N TYR A 111 -12.77 3.82 -3.46
CA TYR A 111 -11.45 3.28 -3.21
C TYR A 111 -10.69 4.11 -2.18
N THR A 112 -9.99 3.42 -1.32
CA THR A 112 -9.17 4.00 -0.26
C THR A 112 -7.78 3.34 -0.29
N PRO A 113 -6.77 3.87 0.40
CA PRO A 113 -5.49 3.18 0.57
C PRO A 113 -5.66 1.77 1.15
N HIS A 114 -6.70 1.57 1.98
CA HIS A 114 -7.01 0.25 2.53
C HIS A 114 -7.58 -0.71 1.46
N SER A 115 -8.36 -0.20 0.52
CA SER A 115 -8.84 -0.99 -0.62
C SER A 115 -7.69 -1.49 -1.49
N LEU A 116 -6.66 -0.68 -1.74
CA LEU A 116 -5.46 -1.10 -2.47
C LEU A 116 -4.76 -2.26 -1.74
N ARG A 117 -4.66 -2.17 -0.42
CA ARG A 117 -4.09 -3.23 0.40
C ARG A 117 -4.92 -4.53 0.31
N ALA A 118 -6.25 -4.41 0.39
CA ALA A 118 -7.16 -5.54 0.23
C ALA A 118 -7.04 -6.18 -1.15
N THR A 119 -6.98 -5.37 -2.19
CA THR A 119 -6.79 -5.85 -3.58
C THR A 119 -5.47 -6.59 -3.73
N THR A 120 -4.37 -6.05 -3.21
CA THR A 120 -3.06 -6.71 -3.25
C THR A 120 -3.11 -8.07 -2.55
N ALA A 121 -3.73 -8.15 -1.37
CA ALA A 121 -3.89 -9.40 -0.64
C ALA A 121 -4.67 -10.43 -1.46
N THR A 122 -5.82 -10.04 -2.02
CA THR A 122 -6.68 -10.93 -2.81
C THR A 122 -5.95 -11.42 -4.07
N LEU A 123 -5.32 -10.52 -4.83
CA LEU A 123 -4.60 -10.89 -6.05
C LEU A 123 -3.44 -11.87 -5.78
N LEU A 124 -2.68 -11.67 -4.72
CA LEU A 124 -1.58 -12.56 -4.35
C LEU A 124 -2.10 -13.94 -3.94
N LEU A 125 -3.17 -13.99 -3.14
CA LEU A 125 -3.79 -15.25 -2.72
C LEU A 125 -4.40 -15.99 -3.93
N ASP A 126 -5.09 -15.29 -4.82
CA ASP A 126 -5.66 -15.87 -6.05
C ASP A 126 -4.56 -16.40 -6.99
N ALA A 127 -3.40 -15.75 -7.01
CA ALA A 127 -2.21 -16.24 -7.73
C ALA A 127 -1.50 -17.43 -7.03
N GLY A 128 -2.05 -17.95 -5.94
CA GLY A 128 -1.50 -19.10 -5.22
C GLY A 128 -0.33 -18.78 -4.28
N VAL A 129 -0.05 -17.51 -4.02
CA VAL A 129 1.01 -17.14 -3.06
C VAL A 129 0.60 -17.63 -1.67
N ASP A 130 1.58 -18.17 -0.94
CA ASP A 130 1.38 -18.66 0.42
C ASP A 130 0.87 -17.53 1.35
N ILE A 131 -0.15 -17.85 2.14
CA ILE A 131 -0.83 -16.88 3.01
C ILE A 131 0.10 -16.28 4.08
N ILE A 132 1.13 -17.01 4.50
CA ILE A 132 2.12 -16.50 5.47
C ILE A 132 2.99 -15.44 4.80
N LYS A 133 3.42 -15.65 3.55
CA LYS A 133 4.16 -14.63 2.78
C LYS A 133 3.32 -13.38 2.56
N VAL A 134 2.03 -13.54 2.24
CA VAL A 134 1.09 -12.41 2.10
C VAL A 134 0.91 -11.68 3.43
N LYS A 135 0.74 -12.39 4.53
CA LYS A 135 0.65 -11.84 5.88
C LYS A 135 1.90 -11.00 6.21
N GLU A 136 3.09 -11.52 5.93
CA GLU A 136 4.36 -10.84 6.18
C GLU A 136 4.51 -9.58 5.33
N LEU A 137 4.21 -9.66 4.04
CA LEU A 137 4.21 -8.51 3.13
C LEU A 137 3.29 -7.40 3.64
N LEU A 138 2.11 -7.77 4.12
CA LEU A 138 1.13 -6.82 4.65
C LEU A 138 1.41 -6.38 6.09
N GLY A 139 2.29 -7.07 6.83
CA GLY A 139 2.60 -6.79 8.23
C GLY A 139 1.44 -7.10 9.17
N HIS A 140 0.59 -8.07 8.85
CA HIS A 140 -0.47 -8.49 9.75
C HIS A 140 0.11 -9.31 10.91
N LYS A 141 -0.30 -8.99 12.14
CA LYS A 141 0.13 -9.73 13.32
C LYS A 141 -0.38 -11.17 13.32
N HIS A 142 -1.63 -11.36 12.90
CA HIS A 142 -2.30 -12.67 12.88
C HIS A 142 -2.68 -13.07 11.46
N VAL A 143 -2.54 -14.34 11.13
CA VAL A 143 -2.91 -14.88 9.82
C VAL A 143 -4.41 -14.75 9.55
N THR A 144 -5.24 -14.83 10.58
CA THR A 144 -6.69 -14.62 10.50
C THR A 144 -7.08 -13.30 9.85
N THR A 145 -6.28 -12.24 10.04
CA THR A 145 -6.48 -10.96 9.35
C THR A 145 -6.26 -11.07 7.85
N THR A 146 -5.36 -11.94 7.41
CA THR A 146 -5.11 -12.18 5.98
C THR A 146 -6.15 -13.13 5.37
N GLN A 147 -6.67 -14.08 6.16
CA GLN A 147 -7.71 -15.01 5.72
C GLN A 147 -9.00 -14.32 5.27
N ILE A 148 -9.31 -13.14 5.78
CA ILE A 148 -10.47 -12.34 5.36
C ILE A 148 -10.43 -12.02 3.85
N TYR A 149 -9.23 -11.93 3.28
CA TYR A 149 -9.00 -11.66 1.87
C TYR A 149 -8.95 -12.92 1.01
N ASP A 150 -8.88 -14.10 1.62
CA ASP A 150 -8.88 -15.39 0.91
C ASP A 150 -10.29 -15.76 0.48
N LYS A 151 -10.64 -15.38 -0.73
CA LYS A 151 -11.94 -15.66 -1.34
C LYS A 151 -11.95 -16.92 -2.21
N ARG A 152 -10.85 -17.67 -2.23
CA ARG A 152 -10.76 -18.89 -3.02
C ARG A 152 -11.79 -19.90 -2.52
N ARG A 153 -12.67 -20.30 -3.40
CA ARG A 153 -13.59 -21.40 -3.14
C ARG A 153 -12.81 -22.69 -3.30
N ARG A 154 -12.45 -23.33 -2.21
CA ARG A 154 -11.88 -24.68 -2.27
C ARG A 154 -13.00 -25.65 -2.63
N SER A 155 -12.86 -26.35 -3.76
CA SER A 155 -13.74 -27.47 -4.06
C SER A 155 -13.42 -28.62 -3.10
N LEU A 156 -14.38 -29.52 -2.88
CA LEU A 156 -14.14 -30.71 -2.06
C LEU A 156 -13.02 -31.58 -2.66
N LYS A 157 -12.79 -31.48 -4.00
CA LYS A 157 -11.71 -32.17 -4.71
C LYS A 157 -10.31 -31.60 -4.44
N GLU A 158 -10.24 -30.38 -3.94
CA GLU A 158 -9.00 -29.69 -3.54
C GLU A 158 -8.77 -29.74 -2.02
N GLY A 159 -9.46 -30.64 -1.34
CA GLY A 159 -9.29 -30.88 0.09
C GLY A 159 -7.92 -31.50 0.39
N ALA A 160 -7.29 -31.08 1.49
CA ALA A 160 -5.97 -31.56 1.91
C ALA A 160 -5.87 -33.11 2.02
N SER A 161 -7.01 -33.80 2.08
CA SER A 161 -7.05 -35.28 2.09
C SER A 161 -6.55 -35.90 0.78
N HIS A 162 -6.55 -35.16 -0.33
CA HIS A 162 -6.03 -35.59 -1.61
C HIS A 162 -4.52 -35.34 -1.78
N ASP A 163 -3.94 -34.55 -0.91
CA ASP A 163 -2.52 -34.17 -0.94
C ASP A 163 -1.66 -35.03 0.00
N VAL A 164 -2.28 -35.99 0.70
CA VAL A 164 -1.58 -36.93 1.58
C VAL A 164 -0.75 -37.89 0.70
N PRO A 165 0.61 -37.87 0.79
CA PRO A 165 1.43 -38.83 0.07
C PRO A 165 1.17 -40.24 0.63
N ILE A 166 0.71 -41.13 -0.20
CA ILE A 166 0.51 -42.57 0.11
C ILE A 166 1.76 -43.32 -0.29
#